data_32ce97ca84b7f856a76d3ac90db8f1c0
#
_entry.id   32ce97ca84b7f856a76d3ac90db8f1c0
#
_cell.length_a   1.000
_cell.length_b   1.000
_cell.length_c   1.000
_cell.angle_alpha   90.00
_cell.angle_beta   90.00
_cell.angle_gamma   90.00
#
_symmetry.space_group_name_H-M   'P 1'
#
loop_
_entity.id
_entity.type
_entity.pdbx_description
1 polymer ?
#
loop_
_entity_poly.entity_id
_entity_poly.type
_entity_poly.pdbx_seq_one_letter_code
_entity_poly.pdbx_strand_id
1 'polypeptide(L)'
;MMLNEEMKKEICNIGDLNEMHKVNEDGGKVYFTIVIAKSQLDKTKAVLNTYKFQTIELPYFEGTVKDRLKDIKEKLEKIEEKLEKHQKEKIDLAKHSDDLKVVHDVLSWQDEENETRAKLKGGSYSFVIEGWIAKVEIEDLKTSLHKISENVAIENIKAKKGEEAPIKLRNKKVAWPFESVTTLYGFPTASEVDPTPFLASFFIVFFALCLTDSGYGLLLFGSMFLFLKFFKLPEESKGLVKLLMWGGILTMIAGIFFGGYFGMTPEQAPGFLVSDGAFKFQLVNATSGNGPLTFLVLAMVIGIAHVLFGKLIDGWWKMKQGDYLDAVLDSFLWVAYILALLGFGLSSVDMVIPASLSTIFMWLALGGTAAMILTQGRKQETLAGKAIIGVLSLYGLVGYFG
;
A
#
# COMPACT_ATOMS: atom_id res chain seq x y z
N MET A 1 4.41 56.92 18.71
CA MET A 1 5.16 58.16 18.99
C MET A 1 5.25 58.48 20.49
N MET A 2 4.19 58.33 21.29
CA MET A 2 4.23 58.62 22.75
C MET A 2 5.11 57.62 23.58
N LEU A 3 5.08 56.34 23.28
CA LEU A 3 5.89 55.33 23.99
C LEU A 3 7.42 55.62 23.94
N ASN A 4 7.86 56.30 22.92
CA ASN A 4 9.24 56.61 22.64
C ASN A 4 9.81 57.72 23.55
N GLU A 5 8.99 58.72 23.92
CA GLU A 5 9.42 59.84 24.77
C GLU A 5 9.39 59.47 26.25
N GLU A 6 8.43 58.68 26.71
CA GLU A 6 8.39 58.20 28.10
C GLU A 6 9.55 57.26 28.41
N MET A 7 9.79 56.28 27.55
CA MET A 7 10.89 55.36 27.67
C MET A 7 12.26 56.09 27.66
N LYS A 8 12.38 57.09 26.78
CA LYS A 8 13.60 57.94 26.73
C LYS A 8 13.81 58.73 28.01
N LYS A 9 12.77 59.31 28.59
CA LYS A 9 12.82 60.03 29.88
C LYS A 9 13.19 59.09 31.04
N GLU A 10 12.60 57.88 31.09
CA GLU A 10 12.93 56.93 32.13
C GLU A 10 14.38 56.44 32.05
N ILE A 11 14.90 56.16 30.84
CA ILE A 11 16.29 55.75 30.66
C ILE A 11 17.27 56.89 30.98
N CYS A 12 16.96 58.14 30.60
CA CYS A 12 17.79 59.28 30.93
C CYS A 12 17.78 59.57 32.43
N ASN A 13 16.74 59.26 33.16
CA ASN A 13 16.64 59.46 34.61
C ASN A 13 17.46 58.41 35.44
N ILE A 14 17.92 57.34 34.82
CA ILE A 14 18.75 56.34 35.50
C ILE A 14 20.21 56.81 35.73
N GLY A 15 20.70 57.77 34.92
CA GLY A 15 22.03 58.34 35.07
C GLY A 15 22.34 59.41 34.02
N ASP A 16 23.23 60.37 34.38
CA ASP A 16 23.56 61.56 33.60
C ASP A 16 24.33 61.29 32.28
N LEU A 17 24.73 60.04 31.99
CA LEU A 17 25.51 59.65 30.81
C LEU A 17 24.74 58.71 29.87
N ASN A 18 23.40 58.60 29.99
CA ASN A 18 22.63 57.69 29.17
C ASN A 18 22.09 58.40 27.93
N GLU A 19 22.51 57.95 26.76
CA GLU A 19 22.03 58.44 25.46
C GLU A 19 21.27 57.38 24.70
N MET A 20 20.16 57.78 24.09
CA MET A 20 19.34 56.91 23.26
C MET A 20 19.14 57.53 21.89
N HIS A 21 19.57 56.79 20.85
CA HIS A 21 19.41 57.21 19.47
C HIS A 21 18.56 56.23 18.69
N LYS A 22 17.55 56.76 17.99
CA LYS A 22 16.75 56.02 17.03
C LYS A 22 17.62 55.78 15.77
N VAL A 23 17.85 54.50 15.41
CA VAL A 23 18.71 54.11 14.28
C VAL A 23 17.88 53.92 13.02
N ASN A 24 16.77 53.19 13.12
CA ASN A 24 15.93 52.85 11.98
C ASN A 24 14.49 52.52 12.41
N GLU A 25 13.58 52.51 11.43
CA GLU A 25 12.23 52.05 11.58
C GLU A 25 11.85 51.24 10.34
N ASP A 26 11.49 49.98 10.55
CA ASP A 26 11.12 49.05 9.48
C ASP A 26 10.08 48.05 9.95
N GLY A 27 9.06 47.80 9.11
CA GLY A 27 8.01 46.81 9.37
C GLY A 27 7.25 47.03 10.71
N GLY A 28 7.06 48.28 11.15
CA GLY A 28 6.42 48.58 12.43
C GLY A 28 7.29 48.38 13.67
N LYS A 29 8.57 48.05 13.49
CA LYS A 29 9.59 47.92 14.54
C LYS A 29 10.53 49.09 14.48
N VAL A 30 10.87 49.65 15.65
CA VAL A 30 11.81 50.77 15.77
C VAL A 30 13.09 50.29 16.44
N TYR A 31 14.22 50.59 15.84
CA TYR A 31 15.56 50.15 16.28
C TYR A 31 16.26 51.30 16.97
N PHE A 32 16.77 51.07 18.18
CA PHE A 32 17.46 52.04 18.97
C PHE A 32 18.85 51.57 19.34
N THR A 33 19.78 52.48 19.42
CA THR A 33 21.07 52.31 20.11
C THR A 33 21.02 53.05 21.42
N ILE A 34 21.33 52.37 22.50
CA ILE A 34 21.39 52.95 23.85
C ILE A 34 22.83 52.84 24.35
N VAL A 35 23.42 53.97 24.71
CA VAL A 35 24.76 54.04 25.33
C VAL A 35 24.55 54.29 26.81
N ILE A 36 25.08 53.38 27.65
CA ILE A 36 24.90 53.40 29.10
C ILE A 36 26.17 53.05 29.81
N ALA A 37 26.34 53.56 31.01
CA ALA A 37 27.47 53.17 31.89
C ALA A 37 27.26 51.71 32.34
N LYS A 38 28.36 50.93 32.37
CA LYS A 38 28.35 49.48 32.72
C LYS A 38 27.73 49.20 34.11
N SER A 39 27.89 50.11 35.04
CA SER A 39 27.30 50.05 36.41
C SER A 39 25.74 50.18 36.42
N GLN A 40 25.15 50.69 35.37
CA GLN A 40 23.70 50.90 35.25
C GLN A 40 23.00 49.90 34.36
N LEU A 41 23.72 48.91 33.82
CA LEU A 41 23.22 47.91 32.83
C LEU A 41 21.97 47.19 33.34
N ASP A 42 22.02 46.70 34.57
CA ASP A 42 20.92 45.84 35.10
C ASP A 42 19.65 46.69 35.36
N LYS A 43 19.80 47.92 35.82
CA LYS A 43 18.65 48.85 36.01
C LYS A 43 18.01 49.21 34.67
N THR A 44 18.82 49.51 33.67
CA THR A 44 18.35 49.84 32.33
C THR A 44 17.71 48.61 31.65
N LYS A 45 18.22 47.41 31.81
CA LYS A 45 17.59 46.17 31.33
C LYS A 45 16.22 45.96 31.96
N ALA A 46 16.07 46.22 33.26
CA ALA A 46 14.76 46.07 33.92
C ALA A 46 13.71 47.02 33.33
N VAL A 47 14.10 48.27 33.07
CA VAL A 47 13.18 49.25 32.41
C VAL A 47 12.88 48.80 30.98
N LEU A 48 13.86 48.40 30.20
CA LEU A 48 13.65 47.92 28.82
C LEU A 48 12.74 46.72 28.72
N ASN A 49 12.81 45.77 29.66
CA ASN A 49 11.95 44.60 29.72
C ASN A 49 10.46 45.00 29.95
N THR A 50 10.20 46.05 30.71
CA THR A 50 8.81 46.57 30.94
C THR A 50 8.16 47.01 29.62
N TYR A 51 8.96 47.54 28.69
CA TYR A 51 8.50 47.98 27.37
C TYR A 51 8.60 46.85 26.29
N LYS A 52 8.81 45.60 26.68
CA LYS A 52 8.98 44.46 25.77
C LYS A 52 10.07 44.64 24.69
N PHE A 53 11.12 45.33 25.08
CA PHE A 53 12.26 45.59 24.20
C PHE A 53 13.10 44.34 24.01
N GLN A 54 13.44 44.00 22.79
CA GLN A 54 14.33 42.88 22.47
C GLN A 54 15.77 43.35 22.22
N THR A 55 16.70 42.85 22.95
CA THR A 55 18.12 43.11 22.70
C THR A 55 18.57 42.34 21.46
N ILE A 56 19.20 43.03 20.52
CA ILE A 56 19.80 42.45 19.32
C ILE A 56 21.30 42.32 19.55
N GLU A 57 21.80 41.10 19.55
CA GLU A 57 23.24 40.89 19.54
C GLU A 57 23.76 41.09 18.11
N LEU A 58 24.54 42.14 17.91
CA LEU A 58 25.21 42.39 16.64
C LEU A 58 26.50 41.60 16.59
N PRO A 59 26.75 40.79 15.54
CA PRO A 59 28.03 40.12 15.39
C PRO A 59 29.17 41.15 15.29
N TYR A 60 30.24 40.90 16.03
CA TYR A 60 31.43 41.75 15.95
C TYR A 60 32.07 41.59 14.56
N PHE A 61 32.42 42.68 13.93
CA PHE A 61 33.17 42.72 12.68
C PHE A 61 34.13 43.92 12.70
N GLU A 62 35.25 43.74 12.06
CA GLU A 62 36.25 44.82 11.90
C GLU A 62 35.84 45.79 10.79
N GLY A 63 35.98 47.08 11.01
CA GLY A 63 35.69 48.12 10.04
C GLY A 63 34.34 48.80 10.24
N THR A 64 33.94 49.63 9.29
CA THR A 64 32.67 50.33 9.32
C THR A 64 31.54 49.50 8.69
N VAL A 65 30.30 49.72 9.08
CA VAL A 65 29.11 49.08 8.49
C VAL A 65 29.06 49.31 6.97
N LYS A 66 29.52 50.50 6.54
CA LYS A 66 29.54 50.90 5.12
C LYS A 66 30.52 50.04 4.32
N ASP A 67 31.70 49.76 4.88
CA ASP A 67 32.75 48.93 4.24
C ASP A 67 32.26 47.49 4.13
N ARG A 68 31.62 47.00 5.19
CA ARG A 68 31.06 45.64 5.22
C ARG A 68 29.93 45.45 4.23
N LEU A 69 29.03 46.43 4.11
CA LEU A 69 27.96 46.39 3.11
C LEU A 69 28.52 46.39 1.69
N LYS A 70 29.62 47.13 1.44
CA LYS A 70 30.30 47.13 0.15
C LYS A 70 30.91 45.77 -0.15
N ASP A 71 31.63 45.16 0.79
CA ASP A 71 32.24 43.83 0.66
C ASP A 71 31.17 42.74 0.42
N ILE A 72 30.05 42.81 1.14
CA ILE A 72 28.95 41.88 0.94
C ILE A 72 28.30 42.04 -0.45
N LYS A 73 28.09 43.27 -0.92
CA LYS A 73 27.57 43.53 -2.27
C LYS A 73 28.48 42.98 -3.36
N GLU A 74 29.81 43.25 -3.24
CA GLU A 74 30.75 42.70 -4.19
C GLU A 74 30.82 41.16 -4.20
N LYS A 75 30.67 40.55 -3.01
CA LYS A 75 30.55 39.08 -2.92
C LYS A 75 29.29 38.56 -3.54
N LEU A 76 28.19 39.27 -3.35
CA LEU A 76 26.87 38.90 -3.91
C LEU A 76 26.90 38.94 -5.44
N GLU A 77 27.42 40.01 -6.04
CA GLU A 77 27.61 40.14 -7.49
C GLU A 77 28.48 38.99 -8.04
N LYS A 78 29.61 38.68 -7.39
CA LYS A 78 30.45 37.54 -7.81
C LYS A 78 29.78 36.18 -7.70
N ILE A 79 28.89 36.01 -6.72
CA ILE A 79 28.11 34.79 -6.58
C ILE A 79 27.03 34.73 -7.65
N GLU A 80 26.36 35.83 -7.96
CA GLU A 80 25.37 35.91 -9.01
C GLU A 80 25.95 35.61 -10.39
N GLU A 81 27.13 36.17 -10.71
CA GLU A 81 27.85 35.86 -11.96
C GLU A 81 28.21 34.37 -12.06
N LYS A 82 28.72 33.78 -10.95
CA LYS A 82 29.01 32.33 -10.93
C LYS A 82 27.77 31.48 -11.11
N LEU A 83 26.68 31.89 -10.50
CA LEU A 83 25.39 31.17 -10.58
C LEU A 83 24.85 31.22 -12.01
N GLU A 84 24.94 32.38 -12.68
CA GLU A 84 24.55 32.53 -14.08
C GLU A 84 25.44 31.68 -15.01
N LYS A 85 26.76 31.64 -14.76
CA LYS A 85 27.70 30.80 -15.51
C LYS A 85 27.35 29.32 -15.34
N HIS A 86 27.16 28.85 -14.12
CA HIS A 86 26.79 27.46 -13.86
C HIS A 86 25.42 27.08 -14.44
N GLN A 87 24.48 28.04 -14.48
CA GLN A 87 23.19 27.82 -15.09
C GLN A 87 23.30 27.64 -16.62
N LYS A 88 24.16 28.42 -17.28
CA LYS A 88 24.48 28.26 -18.71
C LYS A 88 25.18 26.92 -18.99
N GLU A 89 26.16 26.54 -18.17
CA GLU A 89 26.84 25.24 -18.29
C GLU A 89 25.86 24.08 -18.09
N LYS A 90 24.94 24.19 -17.11
CA LYS A 90 23.89 23.18 -16.87
C LYS A 90 22.96 23.01 -18.07
N ILE A 91 22.55 24.13 -18.69
CA ILE A 91 21.69 24.09 -19.87
C ILE A 91 22.43 23.46 -21.05
N ASP A 92 23.70 23.73 -21.19
CA ASP A 92 24.52 23.17 -22.27
C ASP A 92 24.74 21.67 -22.09
N LEU A 93 25.08 21.24 -20.87
CA LEU A 93 25.18 19.81 -20.53
C LEU A 93 23.83 19.07 -20.68
N ALA A 94 22.72 19.73 -20.39
CA ALA A 94 21.40 19.13 -20.54
C ALA A 94 21.06 18.81 -22.00
N LYS A 95 21.65 19.46 -22.98
CA LYS A 95 21.48 19.14 -24.42
C LYS A 95 22.00 17.75 -24.75
N HIS A 96 23.01 17.28 -24.05
CA HIS A 96 23.60 15.95 -24.23
C HIS A 96 22.94 14.86 -23.39
N SER A 97 21.87 15.20 -22.63
CA SER A 97 21.20 14.24 -21.75
C SER A 97 20.65 13.04 -22.51
N ASP A 98 20.07 13.25 -23.68
CA ASP A 98 19.46 12.16 -24.44
C ASP A 98 20.54 11.29 -25.11
N ASP A 99 21.64 11.88 -25.60
CA ASP A 99 22.79 11.13 -26.10
C ASP A 99 23.41 10.26 -24.98
N LEU A 100 23.55 10.81 -23.77
CA LEU A 100 24.06 10.06 -22.62
C LEU A 100 23.13 8.90 -22.22
N LYS A 101 21.81 9.07 -22.31
CA LYS A 101 20.84 7.99 -22.07
C LYS A 101 21.02 6.87 -23.10
N VAL A 102 21.14 7.23 -24.38
CA VAL A 102 21.36 6.23 -25.45
C VAL A 102 22.67 5.47 -25.21
N VAL A 103 23.76 6.17 -24.88
CA VAL A 103 25.04 5.52 -24.56
C VAL A 103 24.93 4.63 -23.34
N HIS A 104 24.26 5.09 -22.28
CA HIS A 104 24.01 4.30 -21.09
C HIS A 104 23.23 3.03 -21.43
N ASP A 105 22.16 3.13 -22.21
CA ASP A 105 21.33 1.98 -22.57
C ASP A 105 22.11 0.96 -23.41
N VAL A 106 22.95 1.44 -24.36
CA VAL A 106 23.82 0.57 -25.17
C VAL A 106 24.86 -0.13 -24.30
N LEU A 107 25.52 0.59 -23.39
CA LEU A 107 26.51 -0.01 -22.48
C LEU A 107 25.88 -1.00 -21.50
N SER A 108 24.71 -0.67 -20.97
CA SER A 108 23.96 -1.57 -20.08
C SER A 108 23.55 -2.85 -20.80
N TRP A 109 23.11 -2.72 -22.06
CA TRP A 109 22.77 -3.88 -22.88
C TRP A 109 24.00 -4.75 -23.19
N GLN A 110 25.16 -4.14 -23.50
CA GLN A 110 26.42 -4.85 -23.71
C GLN A 110 26.90 -5.58 -22.45
N ASP A 111 26.74 -4.97 -21.29
CA ASP A 111 27.09 -5.56 -20.01
C ASP A 111 26.20 -6.76 -19.70
N GLU A 112 24.89 -6.66 -19.89
CA GLU A 112 23.93 -7.75 -19.76
C GLU A 112 24.23 -8.90 -20.76
N GLU A 113 24.62 -8.58 -21.99
CA GLU A 113 25.04 -9.55 -22.98
C GLU A 113 26.30 -10.30 -22.52
N ASN A 114 27.31 -9.58 -22.01
CA ASN A 114 28.54 -10.17 -21.51
C ASN A 114 28.31 -11.05 -20.27
N GLU A 115 27.47 -10.60 -19.33
CA GLU A 115 27.07 -11.41 -18.17
C GLU A 115 26.35 -12.68 -18.61
N THR A 116 25.46 -12.59 -19.59
CA THR A 116 24.73 -13.73 -20.13
C THR A 116 25.68 -14.71 -20.79
N ARG A 117 26.59 -14.21 -21.62
CA ARG A 117 27.64 -15.03 -22.26
C ARG A 117 28.50 -15.76 -21.22
N ALA A 118 28.86 -15.09 -20.11
CA ALA A 118 29.66 -15.71 -19.05
C ALA A 118 28.93 -16.84 -18.30
N LYS A 119 27.60 -16.80 -18.28
CA LYS A 119 26.74 -17.84 -17.66
C LYS A 119 26.48 -19.04 -18.58
N LEU A 120 26.75 -18.90 -19.91
CA LEU A 120 26.53 -19.98 -20.86
C LEU A 120 27.57 -21.08 -20.72
N LYS A 121 27.09 -22.33 -20.66
CA LYS A 121 27.97 -23.48 -20.76
C LYS A 121 28.28 -23.75 -22.23
N GLY A 122 29.55 -23.61 -22.65
CA GLY A 122 29.87 -23.77 -24.05
C GLY A 122 31.34 -24.01 -24.31
N GLY A 123 31.64 -24.44 -25.54
CA GLY A 123 32.98 -24.53 -26.10
C GLY A 123 33.25 -23.41 -27.10
N SER A 124 34.36 -23.55 -27.86
CA SER A 124 34.77 -22.52 -28.84
C SER A 124 33.80 -22.33 -30.02
N TYR A 125 32.89 -23.30 -30.27
CA TYR A 125 32.02 -23.31 -31.46
C TYR A 125 30.53 -23.47 -31.13
N SER A 126 30.18 -23.82 -29.87
CA SER A 126 28.79 -24.02 -29.49
C SER A 126 28.55 -23.64 -28.03
N PHE A 127 27.33 -23.27 -27.71
CA PHE A 127 26.91 -23.02 -26.34
C PHE A 127 25.57 -23.69 -26.05
N VAL A 128 25.31 -23.97 -24.78
CA VAL A 128 24.08 -24.58 -24.30
C VAL A 128 23.40 -23.61 -23.34
N ILE A 129 22.12 -23.40 -23.56
CA ILE A 129 21.23 -22.67 -22.66
C ILE A 129 20.24 -23.67 -22.08
N GLU A 130 20.22 -23.78 -20.76
CA GLU A 130 19.19 -24.54 -20.03
C GLU A 130 18.16 -23.57 -19.46
N GLY A 131 16.88 -23.85 -19.67
CA GLY A 131 15.83 -22.98 -19.17
C GLY A 131 14.48 -23.66 -19.10
N TRP A 132 13.51 -22.98 -18.46
CA TRP A 132 12.16 -23.45 -18.32
C TRP A 132 11.23 -22.74 -19.32
N ILE A 133 10.37 -23.50 -19.96
CA ILE A 133 9.34 -22.97 -20.86
C ILE A 133 8.02 -23.71 -20.67
N ALA A 134 6.92 -23.00 -20.82
CA ALA A 134 5.60 -23.61 -20.80
C ALA A 134 5.42 -24.54 -22.03
N LYS A 135 4.88 -25.75 -21.81
CA LYS A 135 4.68 -26.76 -22.90
C LYS A 135 3.96 -26.19 -24.12
N VAL A 136 3.03 -25.29 -23.91
CA VAL A 136 2.24 -24.68 -24.99
C VAL A 136 3.04 -23.68 -25.84
N GLU A 137 4.16 -23.18 -25.34
CA GLU A 137 5.02 -22.18 -26.00
C GLU A 137 6.24 -22.80 -26.68
N ILE A 138 6.43 -24.14 -26.60
CA ILE A 138 7.59 -24.82 -27.19
C ILE A 138 7.64 -24.64 -28.71
N GLU A 139 6.53 -24.74 -29.41
CA GLU A 139 6.50 -24.60 -30.88
C GLU A 139 6.75 -23.14 -31.32
N ASP A 140 6.27 -22.20 -30.57
CA ASP A 140 6.54 -20.77 -30.80
C ASP A 140 8.04 -20.47 -30.57
N LEU A 141 8.64 -21.07 -29.54
CA LEU A 141 10.08 -20.95 -29.28
C LEU A 141 10.89 -21.54 -30.44
N LYS A 142 10.56 -22.75 -30.89
CA LYS A 142 11.22 -23.40 -32.04
C LYS A 142 11.17 -22.50 -33.27
N THR A 143 9.98 -21.99 -33.60
CA THR A 143 9.77 -21.11 -34.75
C THR A 143 10.58 -19.83 -34.64
N SER A 144 10.65 -19.26 -33.45
CA SER A 144 11.40 -18.02 -33.21
C SER A 144 12.92 -18.23 -33.28
N LEU A 145 13.42 -19.33 -32.73
CA LEU A 145 14.85 -19.65 -32.75
C LEU A 145 15.33 -20.02 -34.17
N HIS A 146 14.54 -20.77 -34.95
CA HIS A 146 14.87 -21.07 -36.34
C HIS A 146 14.89 -19.84 -37.24
N LYS A 147 14.15 -18.76 -36.90
CA LYS A 147 14.28 -17.47 -37.62
C LYS A 147 15.62 -16.78 -37.37
N ILE A 148 16.23 -17.02 -36.20
CA ILE A 148 17.52 -16.43 -35.82
C ILE A 148 18.69 -17.25 -36.38
N SER A 149 18.61 -18.58 -36.30
CA SER A 149 19.65 -19.48 -36.80
C SER A 149 19.07 -20.84 -37.18
N GLU A 150 19.51 -21.41 -38.32
CA GLU A 150 19.15 -22.78 -38.71
C GLU A 150 19.90 -23.85 -37.87
N ASN A 151 21.00 -23.48 -37.21
CA ASN A 151 21.86 -24.38 -36.45
C ASN A 151 21.48 -24.46 -34.97
N VAL A 152 20.19 -24.42 -34.64
CA VAL A 152 19.70 -24.55 -33.26
C VAL A 152 19.06 -25.93 -33.05
N ALA A 153 19.56 -26.69 -32.08
CA ALA A 153 18.94 -27.92 -31.60
C ALA A 153 18.25 -27.68 -30.28
N ILE A 154 16.98 -28.13 -30.15
CA ILE A 154 16.20 -28.02 -28.92
C ILE A 154 15.89 -29.42 -28.40
N GLU A 155 16.35 -29.71 -27.20
CA GLU A 155 16.10 -30.95 -26.51
C GLU A 155 15.32 -30.75 -25.23
N ASN A 156 14.34 -31.64 -24.97
CA ASN A 156 13.62 -31.68 -23.71
C ASN A 156 14.43 -32.48 -22.67
N ILE A 157 14.94 -31.79 -21.68
CA ILE A 157 15.63 -32.41 -20.54
C ILE A 157 14.65 -32.60 -19.38
N LYS A 158 14.83 -33.69 -18.63
CA LYS A 158 14.05 -33.93 -17.42
C LYS A 158 14.63 -33.11 -16.28
N ALA A 159 13.74 -32.46 -15.50
CA ALA A 159 14.13 -31.78 -14.26
C ALA A 159 14.88 -32.73 -13.32
N LYS A 160 15.90 -32.26 -12.64
CA LYS A 160 16.63 -33.00 -11.63
C LYS A 160 15.74 -33.20 -10.40
N LYS A 161 16.00 -34.26 -9.64
CA LYS A 161 15.25 -34.56 -8.43
C LYS A 161 15.43 -33.41 -7.41
N GLY A 162 14.34 -32.73 -7.03
CA GLY A 162 14.34 -31.58 -6.14
C GLY A 162 14.40 -30.20 -6.86
N GLU A 163 14.42 -30.19 -8.20
CA GLU A 163 14.37 -28.97 -8.99
C GLU A 163 12.91 -28.65 -9.32
N GLU A 164 12.45 -27.49 -8.88
CA GLU A 164 11.08 -27.02 -9.11
C GLU A 164 11.04 -26.01 -10.27
N ALA A 165 10.08 -26.21 -11.18
CA ALA A 165 9.86 -25.28 -12.28
C ALA A 165 9.29 -23.94 -11.76
N PRO A 166 9.73 -22.80 -12.30
CA PRO A 166 9.09 -21.52 -12.00
C PRO A 166 7.63 -21.53 -12.47
N ILE A 167 6.77 -20.95 -11.68
CA ILE A 167 5.33 -20.91 -11.96
C ILE A 167 5.00 -19.71 -12.85
N LYS A 168 4.26 -19.99 -13.93
CA LYS A 168 3.66 -18.98 -14.80
C LYS A 168 2.14 -19.11 -14.70
N LEU A 169 1.48 -18.11 -14.14
CA LEU A 169 0.03 -18.05 -14.08
C LEU A 169 -0.54 -17.81 -15.47
N ARG A 170 -1.66 -18.46 -15.78
CA ARG A 170 -2.38 -18.29 -17.04
C ARG A 170 -3.87 -18.23 -16.79
N ASN A 171 -4.36 -17.05 -16.51
CA ASN A 171 -5.74 -16.80 -16.21
C ASN A 171 -6.52 -16.22 -17.39
N LYS A 172 -7.84 -16.43 -17.40
CA LYS A 172 -8.73 -15.80 -18.36
C LYS A 172 -8.73 -14.29 -18.15
N LYS A 173 -9.06 -13.52 -19.20
CA LYS A 173 -9.05 -12.04 -19.20
C LYS A 173 -9.79 -11.39 -18.01
N VAL A 174 -10.80 -12.06 -17.47
CA VAL A 174 -11.57 -11.57 -16.31
C VAL A 174 -10.81 -11.76 -15.00
N ALA A 175 -10.15 -12.91 -14.81
CA ALA A 175 -9.38 -13.22 -13.60
C ALA A 175 -7.95 -12.65 -13.65
N TRP A 176 -7.41 -12.44 -14.85
CA TRP A 176 -6.05 -11.94 -15.04
C TRP A 176 -5.68 -10.68 -14.21
N PRO A 177 -6.54 -9.64 -14.07
CA PRO A 177 -6.20 -8.48 -13.23
C PRO A 177 -5.93 -8.83 -11.76
N PHE A 178 -6.48 -9.94 -11.28
CA PHE A 178 -6.35 -10.40 -9.89
C PHE A 178 -5.08 -11.21 -9.64
N GLU A 179 -4.34 -11.58 -10.70
CA GLU A 179 -3.00 -12.16 -10.55
C GLU A 179 -2.06 -11.25 -9.77
N SER A 180 -2.22 -9.92 -9.89
CA SER A 180 -1.47 -8.95 -9.12
C SER A 180 -1.69 -9.09 -7.61
N VAL A 181 -2.88 -9.49 -7.17
CA VAL A 181 -3.16 -9.78 -5.74
C VAL A 181 -2.54 -11.11 -5.34
N THR A 182 -2.70 -12.15 -6.18
CA THR A 182 -2.10 -13.46 -5.91
C THR A 182 -0.59 -13.37 -5.76
N THR A 183 0.07 -12.63 -6.65
CA THR A 183 1.54 -12.46 -6.62
C THR A 183 2.05 -11.66 -5.42
N LEU A 184 1.23 -10.78 -4.82
CA LEU A 184 1.56 -10.09 -3.57
C LEU A 184 1.71 -11.06 -2.39
N TYR A 185 0.92 -12.13 -2.37
CA TYR A 185 1.02 -13.18 -1.35
C TYR A 185 2.04 -14.27 -1.69
N GLY A 186 2.54 -14.30 -2.91
CA GLY A 186 3.48 -15.29 -3.44
C GLY A 186 2.85 -16.16 -4.53
N PHE A 187 3.70 -16.72 -5.39
CA PHE A 187 3.24 -17.69 -6.39
C PHE A 187 2.85 -19.01 -5.71
N PRO A 188 1.76 -19.66 -6.14
CA PRO A 188 1.45 -21.01 -5.69
C PRO A 188 2.58 -21.96 -6.08
N THR A 189 2.78 -23.04 -5.34
CA THR A 189 3.73 -24.09 -5.73
C THR A 189 3.19 -24.94 -6.89
N ALA A 190 4.06 -25.73 -7.54
CA ALA A 190 3.63 -26.58 -8.67
C ALA A 190 2.58 -27.65 -8.28
N SER A 191 2.48 -27.96 -6.99
CA SER A 191 1.50 -28.91 -6.43
C SER A 191 0.19 -28.24 -5.99
N GLU A 192 0.12 -26.92 -5.93
CA GLU A 192 -1.06 -26.17 -5.49
C GLU A 192 -1.95 -25.76 -6.67
N VAL A 193 -3.21 -25.49 -6.37
CA VAL A 193 -4.14 -24.92 -7.35
C VAL A 193 -3.92 -23.41 -7.44
N ASP A 194 -4.04 -22.84 -8.64
CA ASP A 194 -4.06 -21.39 -8.80
C ASP A 194 -5.28 -20.79 -8.08
N PRO A 195 -5.09 -20.01 -7.02
CA PRO A 195 -6.19 -19.40 -6.26
C PRO A 195 -6.85 -18.23 -6.99
N THR A 196 -6.20 -17.67 -8.01
CA THR A 196 -6.61 -16.40 -8.66
C THR A 196 -8.07 -16.37 -9.12
N PRO A 197 -8.60 -17.39 -9.85
CA PRO A 197 -10.00 -17.35 -10.31
C PRO A 197 -11.01 -17.33 -9.18
N PHE A 198 -10.70 -18.03 -8.08
CA PHE A 198 -11.56 -18.13 -6.90
C PHE A 198 -11.48 -16.86 -6.06
N LEU A 199 -10.24 -16.39 -5.81
CA LEU A 199 -9.95 -15.15 -5.10
C LEU A 199 -10.62 -13.96 -5.79
N ALA A 200 -10.57 -13.88 -7.11
CA ALA A 200 -11.14 -12.78 -7.88
C ALA A 200 -12.61 -12.54 -7.56
N SER A 201 -13.40 -13.61 -7.41
CA SER A 201 -14.84 -13.52 -7.15
C SER A 201 -15.16 -12.91 -5.79
N PHE A 202 -14.46 -13.35 -4.75
CA PHE A 202 -14.65 -12.84 -3.39
C PHE A 202 -13.99 -11.47 -3.19
N PHE A 203 -12.78 -11.29 -3.71
CA PHE A 203 -12.04 -10.04 -3.57
C PHE A 203 -12.83 -8.84 -4.08
N ILE A 204 -13.44 -8.98 -5.26
CA ILE A 204 -14.18 -7.86 -5.86
C ILE A 204 -15.44 -7.50 -5.06
N VAL A 205 -16.09 -8.51 -4.46
CA VAL A 205 -17.24 -8.30 -3.57
C VAL A 205 -16.81 -7.61 -2.28
N PHE A 206 -15.75 -8.09 -1.63
CA PHE A 206 -15.21 -7.44 -0.43
C PHE A 206 -14.75 -6.02 -0.71
N PHE A 207 -14.06 -5.79 -1.82
CA PHE A 207 -13.64 -4.47 -2.23
C PHE A 207 -14.83 -3.51 -2.37
N ALA A 208 -15.90 -3.96 -3.01
CA ALA A 208 -17.12 -3.18 -3.18
C ALA A 208 -17.82 -2.90 -1.84
N LEU A 209 -17.86 -3.89 -0.93
CA LEU A 209 -18.43 -3.73 0.41
C LEU A 209 -17.61 -2.82 1.31
N CYS A 210 -16.29 -2.79 1.17
CA CYS A 210 -15.44 -1.89 1.96
C CYS A 210 -15.66 -0.42 1.63
N LEU A 211 -15.98 -0.09 0.40
CA LEU A 211 -16.20 1.30 -0.03
C LEU A 211 -17.68 1.70 0.01
N THR A 212 -18.59 0.83 -0.41
CA THR A 212 -20.05 1.00 -0.44
C THR A 212 -20.57 2.38 -0.83
N ASP A 213 -19.90 3.05 -1.75
CA ASP A 213 -20.26 4.40 -2.18
C ASP A 213 -20.26 4.50 -3.71
N SER A 214 -21.43 4.85 -4.26
CA SER A 214 -21.64 4.92 -5.70
C SER A 214 -20.86 6.06 -6.36
N GLY A 215 -20.71 7.18 -5.67
CA GLY A 215 -19.98 8.33 -6.16
C GLY A 215 -18.47 8.06 -6.22
N TYR A 216 -17.90 7.54 -5.14
CA TYR A 216 -16.48 7.14 -5.13
C TYR A 216 -16.21 5.96 -6.08
N GLY A 217 -17.16 5.02 -6.22
CA GLY A 217 -17.05 3.95 -7.21
C GLY A 217 -16.97 4.48 -8.64
N LEU A 218 -17.80 5.47 -8.99
CA LEU A 218 -17.78 6.12 -10.29
C LEU A 218 -16.47 6.90 -10.53
N LEU A 219 -15.98 7.61 -9.52
CA LEU A 219 -14.70 8.32 -9.61
C LEU A 219 -13.54 7.35 -9.81
N LEU A 220 -13.52 6.25 -9.07
CA LEU A 220 -12.48 5.22 -9.19
C LEU A 220 -12.50 4.59 -10.58
N PHE A 221 -13.68 4.17 -11.06
CA PHE A 221 -13.84 3.63 -12.41
C PHE A 221 -13.36 4.64 -13.47
N GLY A 222 -13.87 5.88 -13.40
CA GLY A 222 -13.57 6.91 -14.38
C GLY A 222 -12.08 7.28 -14.41
N SER A 223 -11.47 7.45 -13.25
CA SER A 223 -10.03 7.76 -13.16
C SER A 223 -9.17 6.62 -13.70
N MET A 224 -9.45 5.35 -13.37
CA MET A 224 -8.69 4.20 -13.86
C MET A 224 -8.92 3.97 -15.36
N PHE A 225 -10.12 4.18 -15.86
CA PHE A 225 -10.42 4.13 -17.28
C PHE A 225 -9.64 5.19 -18.08
N LEU A 226 -9.63 6.45 -17.61
CA LEU A 226 -8.86 7.52 -18.22
C LEU A 226 -7.35 7.23 -18.16
N PHE A 227 -6.89 6.71 -17.02
CA PHE A 227 -5.49 6.35 -16.85
C PHE A 227 -5.05 5.28 -17.86
N LEU A 228 -5.84 4.22 -18.07
CA LEU A 228 -5.56 3.21 -19.11
C LEU A 228 -5.59 3.76 -20.53
N LYS A 229 -6.40 4.80 -20.78
CA LYS A 229 -6.53 5.39 -22.11
C LYS A 229 -5.38 6.32 -22.45
N PHE A 230 -4.91 7.12 -21.49
CA PHE A 230 -3.90 8.16 -21.75
C PHE A 230 -2.46 7.73 -21.46
N PHE A 231 -2.25 6.74 -20.60
CA PHE A 231 -0.91 6.31 -20.21
C PHE A 231 -0.59 4.93 -20.78
N LYS A 232 0.61 4.82 -21.37
CA LYS A 232 1.18 3.53 -21.78
C LYS A 232 1.82 2.85 -20.58
N LEU A 233 1.15 1.85 -20.02
CA LEU A 233 1.62 1.12 -18.85
C LEU A 233 2.30 -0.18 -19.24
N PRO A 234 3.32 -0.63 -18.47
CA PRO A 234 3.82 -1.99 -18.53
C PRO A 234 2.69 -2.99 -18.25
N GLU A 235 2.77 -4.20 -18.82
CA GLU A 235 1.71 -5.23 -18.64
C GLU A 235 1.47 -5.56 -17.16
N GLU A 236 2.52 -5.63 -16.36
CA GLU A 236 2.44 -5.89 -14.91
C GLU A 236 1.56 -4.87 -14.18
N SER A 237 1.73 -3.59 -14.49
CA SER A 237 0.96 -2.50 -13.86
C SER A 237 -0.47 -2.41 -14.37
N LYS A 238 -0.74 -2.86 -15.60
CA LYS A 238 -2.11 -2.87 -16.17
C LYS A 238 -3.06 -3.77 -15.39
N GLY A 239 -2.56 -4.86 -14.78
CA GLY A 239 -3.36 -5.76 -13.96
C GLY A 239 -4.01 -5.01 -12.80
N LEU A 240 -3.21 -4.32 -11.99
CA LEU A 240 -3.71 -3.57 -10.84
C LEU A 240 -4.69 -2.46 -11.24
N VAL A 241 -4.40 -1.71 -12.31
CA VAL A 241 -5.29 -0.63 -12.77
C VAL A 241 -6.63 -1.18 -13.24
N LYS A 242 -6.65 -2.31 -13.96
CA LYS A 242 -7.88 -2.98 -14.36
C LYS A 242 -8.66 -3.55 -13.16
N LEU A 243 -7.97 -4.08 -12.16
CA LEU A 243 -8.58 -4.55 -10.91
C LEU A 243 -9.33 -3.40 -10.22
N LEU A 244 -8.67 -2.24 -10.04
CA LEU A 244 -9.28 -1.06 -9.45
C LEU A 244 -10.45 -0.53 -10.30
N MET A 245 -10.34 -0.59 -11.61
CA MET A 245 -11.43 -0.22 -12.52
C MET A 245 -12.66 -1.13 -12.32
N TRP A 246 -12.49 -2.46 -12.28
CA TRP A 246 -13.57 -3.40 -11.98
C TRP A 246 -14.13 -3.23 -10.56
N GLY A 247 -13.22 -3.02 -9.59
CA GLY A 247 -13.58 -2.68 -8.21
C GLY A 247 -14.47 -1.44 -8.17
N GLY A 248 -14.15 -0.38 -8.92
CA GLY A 248 -14.95 0.83 -9.02
C GLY A 248 -16.36 0.58 -9.53
N ILE A 249 -16.54 -0.27 -10.55
CA ILE A 249 -17.86 -0.64 -11.06
C ILE A 249 -18.70 -1.33 -9.98
N LEU A 250 -18.14 -2.34 -9.29
CA LEU A 250 -18.88 -3.05 -8.26
C LEU A 250 -19.14 -2.20 -7.02
N THR A 251 -18.19 -1.31 -6.67
CA THR A 251 -18.39 -0.31 -5.61
C THR A 251 -19.56 0.62 -5.94
N MET A 252 -19.66 1.07 -7.20
CA MET A 252 -20.80 1.88 -7.67
C MET A 252 -22.12 1.13 -7.49
N ILE A 253 -22.17 -0.15 -7.87
CA ILE A 253 -23.35 -0.99 -7.71
C ILE A 253 -23.69 -1.20 -6.24
N ALA A 254 -22.70 -1.54 -5.40
CA ALA A 254 -22.89 -1.69 -3.97
C ALA A 254 -23.38 -0.38 -3.32
N GLY A 255 -22.81 0.77 -3.69
CA GLY A 255 -23.23 2.07 -3.21
C GLY A 255 -24.71 2.37 -3.49
N ILE A 256 -25.25 1.95 -4.65
CA ILE A 256 -26.69 2.07 -4.95
C ILE A 256 -27.53 1.25 -3.96
N PHE A 257 -27.14 0.00 -3.68
CA PHE A 257 -27.89 -0.88 -2.77
C PHE A 257 -27.78 -0.50 -1.30
N PHE A 258 -26.66 0.12 -0.89
CA PHE A 258 -26.45 0.55 0.49
C PHE A 258 -26.71 2.05 0.72
N GLY A 259 -27.04 2.80 -0.33
CA GLY A 259 -27.37 4.21 -0.25
C GLY A 259 -26.17 5.14 -0.01
N GLY A 260 -24.96 4.72 -0.45
CA GLY A 260 -23.76 5.54 -0.38
C GLY A 260 -23.59 6.44 -1.61
N TYR A 261 -23.61 7.74 -1.41
CA TYR A 261 -23.43 8.75 -2.46
C TYR A 261 -22.60 9.91 -1.91
N PHE A 262 -21.28 9.81 -1.91
CA PHE A 262 -20.35 10.82 -1.38
C PHE A 262 -20.65 11.22 0.08
N GLY A 263 -21.23 10.31 0.88
CA GLY A 263 -21.63 10.61 2.25
C GLY A 263 -22.83 11.57 2.36
N MET A 264 -23.53 11.87 1.27
CA MET A 264 -24.73 12.72 1.30
C MET A 264 -25.90 12.00 1.99
N THR A 265 -26.71 12.78 2.73
CA THR A 265 -28.01 12.30 3.22
C THR A 265 -29.08 12.43 2.12
N PRO A 266 -30.24 11.73 2.21
CA PRO A 266 -31.30 11.87 1.24
C PRO A 266 -31.80 13.31 1.03
N GLU A 267 -31.76 14.14 2.10
CA GLU A 267 -32.16 15.56 2.02
C GLU A 267 -31.18 16.41 1.21
N GLN A 268 -29.91 16.03 1.16
CA GLN A 268 -28.86 16.74 0.43
C GLN A 268 -28.70 16.26 -1.01
N ALA A 269 -29.27 15.10 -1.32
CA ALA A 269 -29.10 14.46 -2.61
C ALA A 269 -30.03 15.04 -3.69
N PRO A 270 -29.63 15.04 -4.95
CA PRO A 270 -30.50 15.42 -6.07
C PRO A 270 -31.77 14.57 -6.11
N GLY A 271 -32.93 15.23 -6.38
CA GLY A 271 -34.24 14.60 -6.33
C GLY A 271 -34.45 13.37 -7.25
N PHE A 272 -33.60 13.21 -8.29
CA PHE A 272 -33.67 12.00 -9.13
C PHE A 272 -33.11 10.75 -8.43
N LEU A 273 -32.30 10.89 -7.39
CA LEU A 273 -31.76 9.80 -6.59
C LEU A 273 -32.64 9.41 -5.40
N VAL A 274 -33.62 10.24 -5.04
CA VAL A 274 -34.43 10.08 -3.83
C VAL A 274 -35.89 9.79 -4.20
N SER A 275 -36.57 8.94 -3.42
CA SER A 275 -38.01 8.72 -3.43
C SER A 275 -38.48 8.46 -2.00
N ASP A 276 -39.57 9.12 -1.60
CA ASP A 276 -40.18 8.95 -0.27
C ASP A 276 -39.22 9.15 0.91
N GLY A 277 -38.24 10.07 0.78
CA GLY A 277 -37.28 10.39 1.83
C GLY A 277 -36.11 9.40 1.98
N ALA A 278 -35.98 8.44 1.07
CA ALA A 278 -34.89 7.47 1.02
C ALA A 278 -34.24 7.42 -0.36
N PHE A 279 -33.03 6.88 -0.46
CA PHE A 279 -32.40 6.67 -1.77
C PHE A 279 -33.14 5.58 -2.55
N LYS A 280 -33.33 5.82 -3.84
CA LYS A 280 -33.88 4.83 -4.76
C LYS A 280 -32.98 3.59 -4.80
N PHE A 281 -33.61 2.40 -4.80
CA PHE A 281 -32.93 1.11 -4.82
C PHE A 281 -32.10 0.77 -3.59
N GLN A 282 -32.14 1.58 -2.52
CA GLN A 282 -31.49 1.25 -1.26
C GLN A 282 -32.20 0.06 -0.60
N LEU A 283 -31.47 -1.04 -0.40
CA LEU A 283 -31.95 -2.24 0.28
C LEU A 283 -31.66 -2.21 1.78
N VAL A 284 -30.50 -1.69 2.16
CA VAL A 284 -30.05 -1.59 3.54
C VAL A 284 -29.46 -0.21 3.74
N ASN A 285 -29.91 0.50 4.76
CA ASN A 285 -29.27 1.75 5.15
C ASN A 285 -28.11 1.42 6.12
N ALA A 286 -26.87 1.39 5.57
CA ALA A 286 -25.69 1.03 6.35
C ALA A 286 -25.35 2.00 7.48
N THR A 287 -25.93 3.21 7.52
CA THR A 287 -25.56 4.28 8.45
C THR A 287 -26.59 4.56 9.55
N SER A 288 -27.83 4.03 9.45
CA SER A 288 -28.90 4.33 10.39
C SER A 288 -29.70 3.10 10.83
N GLY A 289 -30.32 3.20 12.00
CA GLY A 289 -31.15 2.17 12.58
C GLY A 289 -30.38 0.86 12.83
N ASN A 290 -30.97 -0.26 12.41
CA ASN A 290 -30.35 -1.60 12.47
C ASN A 290 -29.41 -1.87 11.27
N GLY A 291 -29.24 -0.93 10.36
CA GLY A 291 -28.44 -1.09 9.15
C GLY A 291 -26.98 -1.47 9.39
N PRO A 292 -26.26 -0.81 10.32
CA PRO A 292 -24.87 -1.19 10.62
C PRO A 292 -24.74 -2.63 11.09
N LEU A 293 -25.67 -3.11 11.91
CA LEU A 293 -25.69 -4.50 12.38
C LEU A 293 -25.99 -5.47 11.23
N THR A 294 -26.96 -5.14 10.37
CA THR A 294 -27.29 -5.93 9.18
C THR A 294 -26.11 -6.03 8.23
N PHE A 295 -25.40 -4.92 8.03
CA PHE A 295 -24.21 -4.88 7.19
C PHE A 295 -23.06 -5.72 7.79
N LEU A 296 -22.84 -5.63 9.10
CA LEU A 296 -21.85 -6.44 9.80
C LEU A 296 -22.16 -7.94 9.67
N VAL A 297 -23.41 -8.34 9.88
CA VAL A 297 -23.83 -9.73 9.73
C VAL A 297 -23.64 -10.20 8.30
N LEU A 298 -24.00 -9.39 7.30
CA LEU A 298 -23.79 -9.69 5.88
C LEU A 298 -22.30 -9.91 5.57
N ALA A 299 -21.44 -8.99 6.01
CA ALA A 299 -19.99 -9.10 5.80
C ALA A 299 -19.41 -10.37 6.47
N MET A 300 -19.89 -10.70 7.68
CA MET A 300 -19.47 -11.90 8.40
C MET A 300 -19.93 -13.18 7.69
N VAL A 301 -21.17 -13.24 7.20
CA VAL A 301 -21.69 -14.40 6.44
C VAL A 301 -20.86 -14.62 5.16
N ILE A 302 -20.57 -13.55 4.42
CA ILE A 302 -19.76 -13.66 3.20
C ILE A 302 -18.32 -14.06 3.55
N GLY A 303 -17.74 -13.55 4.64
CA GLY A 303 -16.42 -13.93 5.13
C GLY A 303 -16.34 -15.42 5.49
N ILE A 304 -17.28 -15.91 6.24
CA ILE A 304 -17.39 -17.34 6.60
C ILE A 304 -17.55 -18.20 5.32
N ALA A 305 -18.44 -17.80 4.41
CA ALA A 305 -18.63 -18.51 3.15
C ALA A 305 -17.33 -18.57 2.33
N HIS A 306 -16.54 -17.49 2.31
CA HIS A 306 -15.24 -17.44 1.66
C HIS A 306 -14.24 -18.44 2.26
N VAL A 307 -14.12 -18.46 3.60
CA VAL A 307 -13.23 -19.40 4.31
C VAL A 307 -13.64 -20.85 4.06
N LEU A 308 -14.92 -21.16 4.18
CA LEU A 308 -15.45 -22.51 3.91
C LEU A 308 -15.17 -22.92 2.46
N PHE A 309 -15.40 -22.01 1.52
CA PHE A 309 -15.16 -22.25 0.09
C PHE A 309 -13.69 -22.54 -0.18
N GLY A 310 -12.76 -21.76 0.42
CA GLY A 310 -11.32 -22.01 0.32
C GLY A 310 -10.91 -23.39 0.84
N LYS A 311 -11.46 -23.80 2.00
CA LYS A 311 -11.21 -25.13 2.58
C LYS A 311 -11.79 -26.27 1.74
N LEU A 312 -12.94 -26.06 1.11
CA LEU A 312 -13.53 -27.04 0.20
C LEU A 312 -12.68 -27.23 -1.06
N ILE A 313 -12.13 -26.14 -1.63
CA ILE A 313 -11.22 -26.24 -2.77
C ILE A 313 -9.94 -26.96 -2.39
N ASP A 314 -9.35 -26.63 -1.26
CA ASP A 314 -8.14 -27.31 -0.75
C ASP A 314 -8.39 -28.82 -0.59
N GLY A 315 -9.50 -29.20 0.03
CA GLY A 315 -9.88 -30.61 0.17
C GLY A 315 -10.11 -31.32 -1.16
N TRP A 316 -10.85 -30.67 -2.08
CA TRP A 316 -11.07 -31.20 -3.42
C TRP A 316 -9.76 -31.39 -4.19
N TRP A 317 -8.83 -30.45 -4.08
CA TRP A 317 -7.55 -30.53 -4.76
C TRP A 317 -6.68 -31.67 -4.21
N LYS A 318 -6.58 -31.83 -2.88
CA LYS A 318 -5.89 -32.96 -2.24
C LYS A 318 -6.46 -34.32 -2.64
N MET A 319 -7.81 -34.42 -2.71
CA MET A 319 -8.44 -35.64 -3.23
C MET A 319 -8.03 -35.96 -4.66
N LYS A 320 -7.93 -34.93 -5.51
CA LYS A 320 -7.51 -35.09 -6.91
C LYS A 320 -6.03 -35.56 -7.02
N GLN A 321 -5.21 -35.19 -6.06
CA GLN A 321 -3.81 -35.66 -5.96
C GLN A 321 -3.68 -37.05 -5.37
N GLY A 322 -4.74 -37.61 -4.82
CA GLY A 322 -4.73 -38.93 -4.15
C GLY A 322 -4.51 -38.87 -2.64
N ASP A 323 -4.35 -37.68 -2.08
CA ASP A 323 -4.06 -37.46 -0.65
C ASP A 323 -5.38 -37.41 0.16
N TYR A 324 -6.16 -38.47 0.12
CA TYR A 324 -7.50 -38.55 0.72
C TYR A 324 -7.51 -38.31 2.23
N LEU A 325 -6.49 -38.78 2.94
CA LEU A 325 -6.39 -38.65 4.37
C LEU A 325 -6.14 -37.19 4.78
N ASP A 326 -5.25 -36.51 4.06
CA ASP A 326 -4.98 -35.08 4.26
C ASP A 326 -6.17 -34.23 3.84
N ALA A 327 -6.91 -34.60 2.78
CA ALA A 327 -8.14 -33.92 2.38
C ALA A 327 -9.21 -33.94 3.49
N VAL A 328 -9.40 -35.11 4.11
CA VAL A 328 -10.42 -35.28 5.16
C VAL A 328 -10.00 -34.56 6.44
N LEU A 329 -8.77 -34.78 6.91
CA LEU A 329 -8.31 -34.30 8.20
C LEU A 329 -7.85 -32.85 8.22
N ASP A 330 -7.28 -32.33 7.11
CA ASP A 330 -6.76 -30.96 7.06
C ASP A 330 -7.73 -29.96 6.43
N SER A 331 -8.74 -30.44 5.68
CA SER A 331 -9.66 -29.56 4.96
C SER A 331 -11.10 -29.77 5.37
N PHE A 332 -11.68 -30.96 5.16
CA PHE A 332 -13.12 -31.20 5.44
C PHE A 332 -13.43 -31.23 6.95
N LEU A 333 -12.50 -31.68 7.79
CA LEU A 333 -12.66 -31.58 9.24
C LEU A 333 -12.77 -30.13 9.71
N TRP A 334 -12.01 -29.21 9.12
CA TRP A 334 -12.12 -27.78 9.38
C TRP A 334 -13.50 -27.23 8.96
N VAL A 335 -14.00 -27.64 7.79
CA VAL A 335 -15.34 -27.24 7.34
C VAL A 335 -16.40 -27.71 8.32
N ALA A 336 -16.37 -28.97 8.73
CA ALA A 336 -17.30 -29.53 9.69
C ALA A 336 -17.22 -28.83 11.06
N TYR A 337 -16.01 -28.52 11.52
CA TYR A 337 -15.77 -27.85 12.79
C TYR A 337 -16.31 -26.41 12.79
N ILE A 338 -16.03 -25.63 11.74
CA ILE A 338 -16.55 -24.26 11.58
C ILE A 338 -18.08 -24.28 11.55
N LEU A 339 -18.69 -25.20 10.79
CA LEU A 339 -20.14 -25.34 10.73
C LEU A 339 -20.76 -25.75 12.07
N ALA A 340 -20.08 -26.61 12.84
CA ALA A 340 -20.53 -26.99 14.17
C ALA A 340 -20.48 -25.79 15.17
N LEU A 341 -19.41 -24.99 15.13
CA LEU A 341 -19.29 -23.78 15.93
C LEU A 341 -20.36 -22.74 15.56
N LEU A 342 -20.61 -22.53 14.28
CA LEU A 342 -21.67 -21.63 13.80
C LEU A 342 -23.04 -22.11 14.24
N GLY A 343 -23.33 -23.42 14.06
CA GLY A 343 -24.58 -24.02 14.50
C GLY A 343 -24.79 -23.88 16.00
N PHE A 344 -23.75 -24.06 16.81
CA PHE A 344 -23.79 -23.83 18.24
C PHE A 344 -24.07 -22.36 18.62
N GLY A 345 -23.34 -21.42 17.98
CA GLY A 345 -23.55 -19.99 18.21
C GLY A 345 -24.96 -19.53 17.86
N LEU A 346 -25.46 -19.89 16.65
CA LEU A 346 -26.79 -19.51 16.19
C LEU A 346 -27.92 -20.15 17.00
N SER A 347 -27.76 -21.41 17.45
CA SER A 347 -28.74 -22.09 18.31
C SER A 347 -28.72 -21.57 19.74
N SER A 348 -27.57 -21.05 20.21
CA SER A 348 -27.46 -20.46 21.57
C SER A 348 -28.17 -19.11 21.67
N VAL A 349 -28.34 -18.41 20.58
CA VAL A 349 -29.03 -17.10 20.49
C VAL A 349 -30.49 -17.26 20.03
N ASP A 350 -30.92 -18.47 19.69
CA ASP A 350 -32.26 -18.82 19.20
C ASP A 350 -32.75 -17.96 18.00
N MET A 351 -31.79 -17.55 17.14
CA MET A 351 -32.11 -16.66 16.00
C MET A 351 -32.64 -17.39 14.77
N VAL A 352 -31.88 -18.40 14.31
CA VAL A 352 -32.15 -19.11 13.04
C VAL A 352 -32.31 -20.61 13.27
N ILE A 353 -31.56 -21.14 14.23
CA ILE A 353 -31.56 -22.57 14.59
C ILE A 353 -32.26 -22.72 15.96
N PRO A 354 -33.23 -23.65 16.10
CA PRO A 354 -33.90 -23.87 17.37
C PRO A 354 -32.90 -24.22 18.48
N ALA A 355 -33.11 -23.65 19.68
CA ALA A 355 -32.28 -23.91 20.85
C ALA A 355 -32.20 -25.40 21.23
N SER A 356 -33.19 -26.21 20.87
CA SER A 356 -33.20 -27.67 21.08
C SER A 356 -32.01 -28.39 20.38
N LEU A 357 -31.46 -27.82 19.34
CA LEU A 357 -30.30 -28.37 18.61
C LEU A 357 -28.95 -27.91 19.19
N SER A 358 -28.95 -26.97 20.12
CA SER A 358 -27.71 -26.40 20.73
C SER A 358 -26.82 -27.49 21.34
N THR A 359 -27.42 -28.44 22.04
CA THR A 359 -26.68 -29.57 22.65
C THR A 359 -25.97 -30.43 21.61
N ILE A 360 -26.61 -30.67 20.48
CA ILE A 360 -26.01 -31.46 19.39
C ILE A 360 -24.82 -30.71 18.79
N PHE A 361 -24.98 -29.44 18.46
CA PHE A 361 -23.90 -28.62 17.91
C PHE A 361 -22.76 -28.43 18.92
N MET A 362 -23.05 -28.31 20.20
CA MET A 362 -22.05 -28.28 21.28
C MET A 362 -21.17 -29.56 21.28
N TRP A 363 -21.79 -30.74 21.21
CA TRP A 363 -21.04 -31.98 21.20
C TRP A 363 -20.26 -32.16 19.87
N LEU A 364 -20.81 -31.73 18.75
CA LEU A 364 -20.09 -31.70 17.48
C LEU A 364 -18.87 -30.75 17.52
N ALA A 365 -19.01 -29.58 18.11
CA ALA A 365 -17.91 -28.64 18.28
C ALA A 365 -16.83 -29.18 19.22
N LEU A 366 -17.21 -29.77 20.36
CA LEU A 366 -16.28 -30.39 21.30
C LEU A 366 -15.56 -31.59 20.66
N GLY A 367 -16.31 -32.48 20.00
CA GLY A 367 -15.75 -33.60 19.24
C GLY A 367 -14.82 -33.15 18.11
N GLY A 368 -15.21 -32.10 17.40
CA GLY A 368 -14.37 -31.46 16.37
C GLY A 368 -13.07 -30.89 16.94
N THR A 369 -13.14 -30.20 18.08
CA THR A 369 -11.96 -29.70 18.80
C THR A 369 -11.01 -30.84 19.16
N ALA A 370 -11.53 -31.92 19.76
CA ALA A 370 -10.74 -33.09 20.10
C ALA A 370 -10.11 -33.73 18.86
N ALA A 371 -10.90 -33.90 17.79
CA ALA A 371 -10.43 -34.42 16.52
C ALA A 371 -9.30 -33.56 15.92
N MET A 372 -9.44 -32.25 15.96
CA MET A 372 -8.41 -31.30 15.48
C MET A 372 -7.12 -31.46 16.27
N ILE A 373 -7.17 -31.49 17.60
CA ILE A 373 -5.99 -31.65 18.45
C ILE A 373 -5.27 -32.96 18.13
N LEU A 374 -6.01 -34.04 17.95
CA LEU A 374 -5.44 -35.38 17.71
C LEU A 374 -4.87 -35.55 16.28
N THR A 375 -5.47 -34.88 15.29
CA THR A 375 -5.14 -35.15 13.89
C THR A 375 -4.16 -34.15 13.28
N GLN A 376 -4.21 -32.88 13.70
CA GLN A 376 -3.38 -31.83 13.08
C GLN A 376 -1.89 -31.98 13.40
N GLY A 377 -1.56 -32.56 14.55
CA GLY A 377 -0.17 -32.87 14.94
C GLY A 377 0.41 -34.17 14.37
N ARG A 378 -0.35 -34.94 13.55
CA ARG A 378 0.02 -36.32 13.14
C ARG A 378 1.35 -36.44 12.42
N LYS A 379 1.81 -35.39 11.73
CA LYS A 379 3.06 -35.35 10.96
C LYS A 379 4.31 -35.15 11.84
N GLN A 380 4.13 -34.86 13.15
CA GLN A 380 5.24 -34.70 14.11
C GLN A 380 5.76 -36.08 14.58
N GLU A 381 7.07 -36.19 14.81
CA GLU A 381 7.67 -37.41 15.27
C GLU A 381 7.42 -37.70 16.76
N THR A 382 7.43 -36.64 17.59
CA THR A 382 7.31 -36.77 19.06
C THR A 382 5.87 -36.62 19.53
N LEU A 383 5.46 -37.32 20.59
CA LEU A 383 4.13 -37.19 21.18
C LEU A 383 3.87 -35.78 21.70
N ALA A 384 4.88 -35.17 22.33
CA ALA A 384 4.77 -33.77 22.78
C ALA A 384 4.58 -32.82 21.60
N GLY A 385 5.33 -33.01 20.50
CA GLY A 385 5.15 -32.23 19.28
C GLY A 385 3.77 -32.37 18.67
N LYS A 386 3.21 -33.59 18.63
CA LYS A 386 1.84 -33.85 18.18
C LYS A 386 0.80 -33.06 18.98
N ALA A 387 0.91 -33.08 20.31
CA ALA A 387 0.00 -32.38 21.19
C ALA A 387 0.12 -30.84 21.05
N ILE A 388 1.34 -30.32 21.02
CA ILE A 388 1.62 -28.89 20.87
C ILE A 388 1.06 -28.38 19.54
N ILE A 389 1.39 -29.02 18.43
CA ILE A 389 0.90 -28.60 17.11
C ILE A 389 -0.62 -28.75 17.00
N GLY A 390 -1.17 -29.84 17.58
CA GLY A 390 -2.63 -30.01 17.63
C GLY A 390 -3.35 -28.87 18.36
N VAL A 391 -2.84 -28.44 19.51
CA VAL A 391 -3.39 -27.30 20.24
C VAL A 391 -3.17 -25.98 19.48
N LEU A 392 -1.96 -25.77 18.93
CA LEU A 392 -1.66 -24.57 18.16
C LEU A 392 -2.50 -24.47 16.89
N SER A 393 -2.95 -25.59 16.31
CA SER A 393 -3.84 -25.55 15.14
C SER A 393 -5.15 -24.84 15.42
N LEU A 394 -5.66 -24.90 16.66
CA LEU A 394 -6.87 -24.16 17.06
C LEU A 394 -6.67 -22.64 16.98
N TYR A 395 -5.44 -22.14 17.10
CA TYR A 395 -5.14 -20.72 16.89
C TYR A 395 -5.44 -20.29 15.43
N GLY A 396 -5.41 -21.23 14.49
CA GLY A 396 -5.86 -20.98 13.11
C GLY A 396 -7.30 -20.48 13.02
N LEU A 397 -8.15 -20.82 14.01
CA LEU A 397 -9.52 -20.29 14.10
C LEU A 397 -9.53 -18.76 14.25
N VAL A 398 -8.63 -18.22 15.06
CA VAL A 398 -8.49 -16.76 15.24
C VAL A 398 -8.12 -16.10 13.91
N GLY A 399 -7.23 -16.73 13.10
CA GLY A 399 -6.86 -16.23 11.78
C GLY A 399 -7.99 -16.28 10.74
N TYR A 400 -9.05 -17.09 10.96
CA TYR A 400 -10.21 -17.15 10.06
C TYR A 400 -11.30 -16.14 10.43
N PHE A 401 -11.35 -15.68 11.68
CA PHE A 401 -12.37 -14.75 12.18
C PHE A 401 -11.82 -13.36 12.59
N GLY A 402 -10.51 -13.20 12.64
CA GLY A 402 -9.79 -11.92 12.91
C GLY A 402 -9.37 -11.23 11.60
#